data_e10383506643392d21830fcf89a0ac9a
#
_entry.id   e10383506643392d21830fcf89a0ac9a
#
_cell.length_a   1.000
_cell.length_b   1.000
_cell.length_c   1.000
_cell.angle_alpha   90.00
_cell.angle_beta   90.00
_cell.angle_gamma   90.00
#
_symmetry.space_group_name_H-M   'P 1'
#
loop_
_entity.id
_entity.type
_entity.pdbx_description
1 polymer ?
#
loop_
_entity_poly.entity_id
_entity_poly.type
_entity_poly.pdbx_seq_one_letter_code
_entity_poly.pdbx_strand_id
1 'polypeptide(L)'
;MKNITVIGAGTMGNGIAHTFAQKDFNVNLVDISEEALERAIVTIGKNLDRMVLKEKITASEKENTLKNITTYTNILKGVKGVDLVVEAATENVDLKLKIFKQLDEICDV
;
A
#
# COMPACT_ATOMS: atom_id res chain seq x y z
N MET A 1 -0.24 2.39 -15.34
CA MET A 1 -0.23 2.45 -13.87
C MET A 1 0.82 1.50 -13.32
N LYS A 2 1.61 1.95 -12.37
CA LYS A 2 2.66 1.13 -11.77
C LYS A 2 2.12 0.35 -10.58
N ASN A 3 2.69 -0.82 -10.36
CA ASN A 3 2.31 -1.71 -9.27
C ASN A 3 3.37 -1.68 -8.17
N ILE A 4 2.93 -1.40 -6.96
CA ILE A 4 3.82 -1.27 -5.81
C ILE A 4 3.33 -2.17 -4.70
N THR A 5 4.26 -2.83 -4.01
CA THR A 5 3.93 -3.61 -2.81
C THR A 5 4.54 -2.93 -1.60
N VAL A 6 3.72 -2.75 -0.57
CA VAL A 6 4.16 -2.24 0.73
C VAL A 6 4.05 -3.40 1.73
N ILE A 7 5.16 -3.77 2.32
CA ILE A 7 5.20 -4.86 3.30
C ILE A 7 5.21 -4.24 4.69
N GLY A 8 4.20 -4.58 5.47
CA GLY A 8 3.99 -4.03 6.80
C GLY A 8 2.90 -2.99 6.81
N ALA A 9 1.82 -3.24 7.53
CA ALA A 9 0.63 -2.38 7.57
C ALA A 9 0.58 -1.49 8.82
N GLY A 10 1.71 -1.28 9.49
CA GLY A 10 1.80 -0.36 10.62
C GLY A 10 1.69 1.09 10.16
N THR A 11 1.95 2.02 11.09
CA THR A 11 1.79 3.46 10.82
C THR A 11 2.52 3.91 9.56
N MET A 12 3.76 3.48 9.39
CA MET A 12 4.56 3.88 8.23
C MET A 12 4.06 3.24 6.94
N GLY A 13 3.81 1.93 6.97
CA GLY A 13 3.30 1.23 5.78
C GLY A 13 1.96 1.77 5.33
N ASN A 14 1.10 2.07 6.27
CA ASN A 14 -0.20 2.70 6.04
C ASN A 14 -0.03 4.04 5.30
N GLY A 15 0.86 4.92 5.80
CA GLY A 15 1.09 6.21 5.17
C GLY A 15 1.66 6.10 3.77
N ILE A 16 2.58 5.16 3.55
CA ILE A 16 3.18 4.93 2.24
C ILE A 16 2.13 4.41 1.26
N ALA A 17 1.32 3.43 1.69
CA ALA A 17 0.25 2.88 0.85
C ALA A 17 -0.75 3.97 0.43
N HIS A 18 -1.16 4.79 1.40
CA HIS A 18 -2.06 5.91 1.13
C HIS A 18 -1.48 6.86 0.07
N THR A 19 -0.23 7.27 0.26
CA THR A 19 0.41 8.23 -0.63
C THR A 19 0.49 7.71 -2.07
N PHE A 20 0.95 6.49 -2.25
CA PHE A 20 1.05 5.92 -3.59
C PHE A 20 -0.32 5.66 -4.23
N ALA A 21 -1.28 5.16 -3.45
CA ALA A 21 -2.62 4.91 -3.96
C ALA A 21 -3.30 6.20 -4.41
N GLN A 22 -3.06 7.29 -3.69
CA GLN A 22 -3.61 8.59 -4.03
C GLN A 22 -3.02 9.14 -5.32
N LYS A 23 -1.82 8.70 -5.68
CA LYS A 23 -1.16 9.07 -6.94
C LYS A 23 -1.43 8.09 -8.07
N ASP A 24 -2.46 7.28 -7.94
CA ASP A 24 -2.91 6.31 -8.95
C ASP A 24 -1.98 5.14 -9.18
N PHE A 25 -1.16 4.78 -8.19
CA PHE A 25 -0.44 3.51 -8.23
C PHE A 25 -1.35 2.40 -7.70
N ASN A 26 -1.21 1.20 -8.27
CA ASN A 26 -1.81 0.02 -7.68
C ASN A 26 -0.93 -0.43 -6.52
N VAL A 27 -1.49 -0.43 -5.32
CA VAL A 27 -0.75 -0.75 -4.10
C VAL A 27 -1.24 -2.08 -3.54
N ASN A 28 -0.29 -2.99 -3.34
CA ASN A 28 -0.55 -4.21 -2.59
C ASN A 28 0.01 -4.01 -1.19
N LEU A 29 -0.87 -3.99 -0.22
CA LEU A 29 -0.47 -3.85 1.19
C LEU A 29 -0.43 -5.23 1.82
N VAL A 30 0.76 -5.63 2.27
CA VAL A 30 1.00 -6.98 2.79
C VAL A 30 1.33 -6.94 4.27
N ASP A 31 0.66 -7.78 5.05
CA ASP A 31 1.00 -8.00 6.44
C ASP A 31 0.51 -9.39 6.82
N ILE A 32 1.25 -10.09 7.67
CA ILE A 32 0.82 -11.40 8.16
C ILE A 32 -0.39 -11.27 9.08
N SER A 33 -0.62 -10.10 9.63
CA SER A 33 -1.76 -9.81 10.50
C SER A 33 -2.91 -9.24 9.69
N GLU A 34 -3.97 -9.99 9.53
CA GLU A 34 -5.18 -9.54 8.86
C GLU A 34 -5.80 -8.35 9.61
N GLU A 35 -5.71 -8.37 10.93
CA GLU A 35 -6.19 -7.29 11.78
C GLU A 35 -5.45 -5.98 11.52
N ALA A 36 -4.13 -6.05 11.33
CA ALA A 36 -3.34 -4.89 11.00
C ALA A 36 -3.73 -4.31 9.63
N LEU A 37 -4.03 -5.18 8.66
CA LEU A 37 -4.49 -4.75 7.35
C LEU A 37 -5.83 -4.03 7.44
N GLU A 38 -6.77 -4.58 8.21
CA GLU A 38 -8.08 -3.94 8.40
C GLU A 38 -7.94 -2.58 9.04
N ARG A 39 -7.12 -2.46 10.08
CA ARG A 39 -6.87 -1.18 10.75
C ARG A 39 -6.24 -0.17 9.79
N ALA A 40 -5.34 -0.62 8.95
CA ALA A 40 -4.69 0.25 7.97
C ALA A 40 -5.71 0.84 7.00
N ILE A 41 -6.60 0.02 6.47
CA ILE A 41 -7.63 0.47 5.55
C ILE A 41 -8.58 1.46 6.23
N VAL A 42 -8.99 1.18 7.46
CA VAL A 42 -9.86 2.08 8.22
C VAL A 42 -9.16 3.43 8.44
N THR A 43 -7.89 3.41 8.81
CA THR A 43 -7.12 4.65 9.04
C THR A 43 -6.98 5.46 7.76
N ILE A 44 -6.67 4.80 6.65
CA ILE A 44 -6.57 5.47 5.35
C ILE A 44 -7.91 6.10 4.98
N GLY A 45 -9.01 5.37 5.17
CA GLY A 45 -10.35 5.88 4.92
C GLY A 45 -10.67 7.12 5.73
N LYS A 46 -10.32 7.13 7.01
CA LYS A 46 -10.53 8.29 7.88
C LYS A 46 -9.71 9.49 7.44
N ASN A 47 -8.46 9.25 7.04
CA ASN A 47 -7.60 10.34 6.56
C ASN A 47 -8.14 10.92 5.26
N LEU A 48 -8.63 10.08 4.36
CA LEU A 48 -9.25 10.52 3.12
C LEU A 48 -10.53 11.30 3.39
N ASP A 49 -11.35 10.89 4.36
CA ASP A 49 -12.54 11.62 4.76
C ASP A 49 -12.21 13.05 5.23
N ARG A 50 -11.15 13.19 6.01
CA ARG A 50 -10.69 14.52 6.43
C ARG A 50 -10.27 15.38 5.24
N MET A 51 -9.62 14.77 4.26
CA MET A 51 -9.20 15.49 3.05
C MET A 51 -10.40 15.94 2.23
N VAL A 52 -11.44 15.12 2.15
CA VAL A 52 -12.71 15.49 1.50
C VAL A 52 -13.37 16.65 2.22
N LEU A 53 -13.43 16.60 3.56
CA LEU A 53 -14.01 17.67 4.37
C LEU A 53 -13.27 18.99 4.21
N LYS A 54 -11.95 18.93 4.02
CA LYS A 54 -11.13 20.12 3.80
C LYS A 54 -11.06 20.53 2.33
N GLU A 55 -11.85 19.90 1.49
CA GLU A 55 -11.91 20.17 0.05
C GLU A 55 -10.57 19.99 -0.68
N LYS A 56 -9.69 19.14 -0.13
CA LYS A 56 -8.42 18.82 -0.78
C LYS A 56 -8.55 17.77 -1.88
N ILE A 57 -9.53 16.87 -1.71
CA ILE A 57 -9.86 15.86 -2.71
C ILE A 57 -11.38 15.73 -2.79
N THR A 58 -11.86 15.13 -3.86
CA THR A 58 -13.29 14.83 -4.03
C THR A 58 -13.61 13.47 -3.45
N ALA A 59 -14.92 13.21 -3.24
CA ALA A 59 -15.38 11.89 -2.81
C ALA A 59 -15.01 10.81 -3.83
N SER A 60 -15.02 11.15 -5.11
CA SER A 60 -14.62 10.26 -6.20
C SER A 60 -13.14 9.89 -6.11
N GLU A 61 -12.29 10.85 -5.81
CA GLU A 61 -10.86 10.62 -5.61
C GLU A 61 -10.60 9.72 -4.40
N LYS A 62 -11.38 9.89 -3.33
CA LYS A 62 -11.32 9.00 -2.16
C LYS A 62 -11.60 7.56 -2.57
N GLU A 63 -12.69 7.33 -3.30
CA GLU A 63 -13.06 5.99 -3.74
C GLU A 63 -11.98 5.37 -4.62
N ASN A 64 -11.42 6.14 -5.55
CA ASN A 64 -10.36 5.66 -6.41
C ASN A 64 -9.12 5.27 -5.62
N THR A 65 -8.75 6.07 -4.62
CA THR A 65 -7.61 5.78 -3.76
C THR A 65 -7.81 4.45 -3.04
N LEU A 66 -8.97 4.22 -2.47
CA LEU A 66 -9.27 2.97 -1.77
C LEU A 66 -9.28 1.77 -2.72
N LYS A 67 -9.78 1.94 -3.93
CA LYS A 67 -9.78 0.89 -4.95
C LYS A 67 -8.39 0.50 -5.40
N ASN A 68 -7.45 1.42 -5.32
CA ASN A 68 -6.07 1.18 -5.72
C ASN A 68 -5.30 0.33 -4.70
N ILE A 69 -5.87 0.07 -3.53
CA ILE A 69 -5.22 -0.70 -2.47
C ILE A 69 -5.85 -2.08 -2.38
N THR A 70 -5.01 -3.10 -2.50
CA THR A 70 -5.41 -4.50 -2.29
C THR A 70 -4.57 -5.04 -1.13
N THR A 71 -5.20 -5.81 -0.25
CA THR A 71 -4.51 -6.36 0.93
C THR A 71 -4.22 -7.84 0.73
N TYR A 72 -3.06 -8.28 1.24
CA TYR A 72 -2.64 -9.66 1.19
C TYR A 72 -2.01 -10.07 2.50
N THR A 73 -2.32 -11.28 2.97
CA THR A 73 -1.63 -11.87 4.13
C THR A 73 -0.44 -12.73 3.69
N ASN A 74 -0.32 -12.99 2.40
CA ASN A 74 0.76 -13.80 1.84
C ASN A 74 1.68 -12.92 1.01
N ILE A 75 2.96 -12.88 1.39
CA ILE A 75 3.93 -12.00 0.75
C ILE A 75 4.18 -12.38 -0.71
N LEU A 76 4.17 -13.68 -1.04
CA LEU A 76 4.41 -14.13 -2.41
C LEU A 76 3.33 -13.65 -3.37
N LYS A 77 2.09 -13.62 -2.91
CA LYS A 77 0.98 -13.09 -3.71
C LYS A 77 1.05 -11.59 -3.87
N GLY A 78 1.47 -10.91 -2.79
CA GLY A 78 1.54 -9.45 -2.81
C GLY A 78 2.65 -8.89 -3.67
N VAL A 79 3.73 -9.65 -3.91
CA VAL A 79 4.87 -9.15 -4.70
C VAL A 79 4.88 -9.62 -6.13
N LYS A 80 3.96 -10.48 -6.53
CA LYS A 80 3.93 -11.01 -7.88
C LYS A 80 3.65 -9.90 -8.90
N GLY A 81 4.54 -9.76 -9.86
CA GLY A 81 4.35 -8.82 -10.97
C GLY A 81 4.45 -7.35 -10.61
N VAL A 82 5.01 -7.01 -9.43
CA VAL A 82 5.12 -5.61 -9.02
C VAL A 82 6.43 -4.99 -9.47
N ASP A 83 6.41 -3.67 -9.65
CA ASP A 83 7.59 -2.90 -10.08
C ASP A 83 8.49 -2.51 -8.93
N LEU A 84 7.91 -2.30 -7.75
CA LEU A 84 8.64 -1.79 -6.59
C LEU A 84 8.08 -2.42 -5.31
N VAL A 85 8.97 -2.77 -4.40
CA VAL A 85 8.59 -3.24 -3.07
C VAL A 85 9.18 -2.32 -2.02
N VAL A 86 8.33 -1.87 -1.10
CA VAL A 86 8.73 -1.05 0.04
C VAL A 86 8.57 -1.88 1.30
N GLU A 87 9.64 -2.10 2.02
CA GLU A 87 9.57 -2.78 3.32
C GLU A 87 9.46 -1.73 4.42
N ALA A 88 8.31 -1.72 5.10
CA ALA A 88 8.02 -0.78 6.18
C ALA A 88 7.66 -1.51 7.47
N ALA A 89 8.10 -2.76 7.60
CA ALA A 89 7.72 -3.61 8.71
C ALA A 89 8.49 -3.35 10.00
N THR A 90 9.62 -2.65 9.92
CA THR A 90 10.46 -2.41 11.09
C THR A 90 10.11 -1.10 11.77
N GLU A 91 10.14 -1.10 13.10
CA GLU A 91 9.82 0.08 13.90
C GLU A 91 10.94 1.13 13.88
N ASN A 92 12.10 0.80 13.31
CA ASN A 92 13.28 1.66 13.31
C ASN A 92 13.34 2.62 12.14
N VAL A 93 12.25 2.79 11.42
CA VAL A 93 12.14 3.77 10.35
C VAL A 93 13.06 3.50 9.15
N ASP A 94 13.63 2.34 9.06
CA ASP A 94 14.42 1.95 7.89
C ASP A 94 13.49 1.52 6.77
N LEU A 95 13.30 2.40 5.81
CA LEU A 95 12.57 2.06 4.60
C LEU A 95 13.52 1.38 3.63
N LYS A 96 13.20 0.17 3.24
CA LYS A 96 13.95 -0.54 2.22
C LYS A 96 13.16 -0.54 0.93
N LEU A 97 13.69 0.14 -0.06
CA LEU A 97 13.12 0.16 -1.39
C LEU A 97 13.84 -0.86 -2.26
N LYS A 98 13.06 -1.73 -2.88
CA LYS A 98 13.61 -2.74 -3.79
C LYS A 98 12.85 -2.68 -5.10
N ILE A 99 13.61 -2.59 -6.20
CA ILE A 99 13.03 -2.62 -7.53
C ILE A 99 12.98 -4.08 -7.98
N PHE A 100 11.76 -4.58 -8.18
CA PHE A 100 11.54 -5.99 -8.49
C PHE A 100 11.40 -6.28 -9.97
N LYS A 101 11.50 -5.28 -10.80
CA LYS A 101 11.36 -5.45 -12.24
C LYS A 101 12.33 -6.48 -12.81
N GLN A 102 13.54 -6.52 -12.27
CA GLN A 102 14.56 -7.50 -12.68
C GLN A 102 14.38 -8.85 -11.99
N LEU A 103 13.53 -8.90 -10.97
CA LEU A 103 13.28 -10.10 -10.19
C LEU A 103 11.92 -10.73 -10.48
N ASP A 104 11.23 -10.25 -11.50
CA ASP A 104 9.93 -10.77 -11.88
C ASP A 104 9.95 -12.28 -12.11
N GLU A 105 11.03 -12.79 -12.68
CA GLU A 105 11.19 -14.23 -12.89
C GLU A 105 11.19 -14.99 -11.56
N ILE A 106 11.72 -14.37 -10.51
CA ILE A 106 11.76 -14.97 -9.18
C ILE A 106 10.42 -14.85 -8.50
N CYS A 107 9.78 -13.69 -8.63
CA CYS A 107 8.49 -13.42 -8.00
C CYS A 107 7.34 -14.12 -8.69
N ASP A 108 7.53 -14.50 -9.93
CA ASP A 108 6.51 -15.08 -10.81
C ASP A 108 6.46 -16.61 -10.74
N VAL A 109 7.04 -17.18 -9.75
CA VAL A 109 7.09 -18.63 -9.57
C VAL A 109 5.80 -19.19 -9.00
#